data_86da374392e32133be68be883e783539
#
_entry.id   86da374392e32133be68be883e783539
#
_cell.length_a   1.000
_cell.length_b   1.000
_cell.length_c   1.000
_cell.angle_alpha   90.00
_cell.angle_beta   90.00
_cell.angle_gamma   90.00
#
_symmetry.space_group_name_H-M   'P 1'
#
loop_
_entity.id
_entity.type
_entity.pdbx_description
1 polymer ?
#
loop_
_entity_poly.entity_id
_entity_poly.type
_entity_poly.pdbx_seq_one_letter_code
_entity_poly.pdbx_strand_id
1 'polypeptide(L)'
;QSDVVTTPFTVENFTINFANITSSSCNVEMMWENSYVSFPITAGTDAKVMKQIDNIMNKDNKPYYNAASYYYDNGKDLNQALVWVNKAVENNKEAYWMFLLKARIHQKLGDKAASRAAATTCKDLAAKDKNEDYIKMANELIASL
;
A
#
# COMPACT_ATOMS: atom_id res chain seq x y z
N GLN A 1 7.75 -14.80 25.57
CA GLN A 1 7.21 -16.12 25.95
C GLN A 1 5.82 -16.21 25.32
N SER A 2 5.55 -17.27 24.56
CA SER A 2 4.24 -17.49 23.96
C SER A 2 3.57 -18.67 24.66
N ASP A 3 2.27 -18.54 24.92
CA ASP A 3 1.52 -19.58 25.59
C ASP A 3 1.10 -20.66 24.59
N VAL A 4 1.10 -21.90 25.04
CA VAL A 4 0.58 -23.04 24.29
C VAL A 4 -0.93 -23.11 24.50
N VAL A 5 -1.69 -23.11 23.41
CA VAL A 5 -3.16 -23.23 23.44
C VAL A 5 -3.54 -24.64 22.99
N THR A 6 -4.51 -25.26 23.66
CA THR A 6 -5.06 -26.54 23.23
C THR A 6 -6.12 -26.30 22.15
N THR A 7 -5.99 -27.00 21.02
CA THR A 7 -6.98 -26.98 19.95
C THR A 7 -8.05 -28.04 20.11
N PRO A 8 -9.29 -27.84 19.64
CA PRO A 8 -10.35 -28.83 19.64
C PRO A 8 -10.21 -29.91 18.57
N PHE A 9 -9.16 -29.83 17.74
CA PHE A 9 -8.86 -30.76 16.64
C PHE A 9 -7.40 -31.21 16.73
N THR A 10 -7.11 -32.36 16.17
CA THR A 10 -5.76 -32.97 16.17
C THR A 10 -5.08 -32.69 14.80
N VAL A 11 -3.83 -32.24 14.86
CA VAL A 11 -2.96 -32.07 13.69
C VAL A 11 -1.90 -33.16 13.70
N GLU A 12 -2.04 -34.14 12.82
CA GLU A 12 -1.17 -35.34 12.79
C GLU A 12 0.30 -35.02 12.45
N ASN A 13 0.52 -34.04 11.56
CA ASN A 13 1.85 -33.63 11.14
C ASN A 13 2.24 -32.30 11.78
N PHE A 14 3.46 -32.19 12.28
CA PHE A 14 3.99 -30.92 12.76
C PHE A 14 3.93 -29.88 11.62
N THR A 15 3.16 -28.84 11.84
CA THR A 15 2.85 -27.82 10.84
C THR A 15 3.36 -26.46 11.29
N ILE A 16 4.03 -25.74 10.37
CA ILE A 16 4.41 -24.34 10.56
C ILE A 16 3.72 -23.52 9.47
N ASN A 17 2.95 -22.52 9.90
CA ASN A 17 2.26 -21.58 9.02
C ASN A 17 2.68 -20.13 9.28
N PHE A 18 2.47 -19.28 8.28
CA PHE A 18 2.51 -17.85 8.45
C PHE A 18 1.10 -17.27 8.31
N ALA A 19 0.65 -16.53 9.31
CA ALA A 19 -0.66 -15.90 9.36
C ALA A 19 -0.54 -14.39 9.59
N ASN A 20 -1.62 -13.66 9.34
CA ASN A 20 -1.70 -12.21 9.58
C ASN A 20 -0.54 -11.43 8.91
N ILE A 21 -0.22 -11.80 7.67
CA ILE A 21 0.90 -11.21 6.93
C ILE A 21 0.56 -9.76 6.55
N THR A 22 1.45 -8.86 6.95
CA THR A 22 1.42 -7.43 6.60
C THR A 22 2.71 -7.03 5.88
N SER A 23 2.85 -5.76 5.53
CA SER A 23 4.09 -5.23 4.93
C SER A 23 5.31 -5.29 5.88
N SER A 24 5.10 -5.42 7.19
CA SER A 24 6.17 -5.36 8.21
C SER A 24 6.07 -6.40 9.32
N SER A 25 5.07 -7.28 9.30
CA SER A 25 4.89 -8.30 10.32
C SER A 25 4.13 -9.52 9.81
N CYS A 26 4.32 -10.64 10.46
CA CYS A 26 3.49 -11.83 10.35
C CYS A 26 3.48 -12.57 11.68
N ASN A 27 2.51 -13.47 11.84
CA ASN A 27 2.56 -14.46 12.92
C ASN A 27 3.15 -15.76 12.37
N VAL A 28 4.06 -16.36 13.12
CA VAL A 28 4.44 -17.76 12.93
C VAL A 28 3.57 -18.60 13.83
N GLU A 29 2.90 -19.57 13.24
CA GLU A 29 2.02 -20.51 13.92
C GLU A 29 2.60 -21.91 13.82
N MET A 30 2.71 -22.59 14.96
CA MET A 30 3.16 -23.97 15.04
C MET A 30 2.05 -24.82 15.64
N MET A 31 1.75 -25.92 14.97
CA MET A 31 0.69 -26.86 15.38
C MET A 31 1.21 -28.29 15.37
N TRP A 32 0.92 -29.02 16.43
CA TRP A 32 1.17 -30.46 16.51
C TRP A 32 0.22 -31.09 17.50
N GLU A 33 -0.37 -32.23 17.12
CA GLU A 33 -1.43 -32.88 17.91
C GLU A 33 -2.53 -31.87 18.27
N ASN A 34 -2.78 -31.65 19.55
CA ASN A 34 -3.75 -30.67 20.05
C ASN A 34 -3.08 -29.38 20.57
N SER A 35 -1.84 -29.14 20.18
CA SER A 35 -1.06 -27.98 20.65
C SER A 35 -0.89 -26.94 19.55
N TYR A 36 -1.13 -25.68 19.90
CA TYR A 36 -0.97 -24.52 19.03
C TYR A 36 -0.17 -23.44 19.74
N VAL A 37 0.81 -22.88 19.04
CA VAL A 37 1.59 -21.71 19.48
C VAL A 37 1.63 -20.70 18.37
N SER A 38 1.40 -19.43 18.68
CA SER A 38 1.53 -18.32 17.74
C SER A 38 2.41 -17.23 18.35
N PHE A 39 3.34 -16.70 17.57
CA PHE A 39 4.14 -15.55 17.97
C PHE A 39 4.38 -14.60 16.80
N PRO A 40 4.36 -13.28 17.07
CA PRO A 40 4.58 -12.29 16.04
C PRO A 40 6.06 -12.19 15.67
N ILE A 41 6.33 -12.06 14.37
CA ILE A 41 7.62 -11.61 13.84
C ILE A 41 7.40 -10.23 13.22
N THR A 42 8.22 -9.27 13.59
CA THR A 42 8.22 -7.93 12.99
C THR A 42 9.54 -7.67 12.27
N ALA A 43 9.44 -7.18 11.04
CA ALA A 43 10.60 -6.72 10.31
C ALA A 43 10.72 -5.19 10.49
N GLY A 44 11.83 -4.71 11.02
CA GLY A 44 12.11 -3.28 11.19
C GLY A 44 12.41 -2.58 9.86
N THR A 45 11.61 -2.87 8.81
CA THR A 45 11.81 -2.35 7.45
C THR A 45 11.44 -0.88 7.32
N ASP A 46 10.43 -0.42 8.06
CA ASP A 46 9.91 0.94 7.97
C ASP A 46 11.00 2.00 8.22
N ALA A 47 11.75 1.88 9.31
CA ALA A 47 12.83 2.81 9.64
C ALA A 47 13.94 2.85 8.58
N LYS A 48 14.25 1.69 7.98
CA LYS A 48 15.24 1.60 6.90
C LYS A 48 14.73 2.26 5.62
N VAL A 49 13.48 2.01 5.26
CA VAL A 49 12.86 2.60 4.06
C VAL A 49 12.70 4.10 4.23
N MET A 50 12.24 4.58 5.39
CA MET A 50 12.14 6.02 5.68
C MET A 50 13.48 6.72 5.53
N LYS A 51 14.55 6.14 6.10
CA LYS A 51 15.91 6.68 5.94
C LYS A 51 16.39 6.69 4.48
N GLN A 52 16.01 5.67 3.69
CA GLN A 52 16.33 5.63 2.26
C GLN A 52 15.55 6.70 1.50
N ILE A 53 14.25 6.89 1.79
CA ILE A 53 13.43 7.95 1.19
C ILE A 53 14.07 9.31 1.47
N ASP A 54 14.40 9.62 2.73
CA ASP A 54 15.03 10.88 3.11
C ASP A 54 16.34 11.11 2.35
N ASN A 55 17.19 10.09 2.26
CA ASN A 55 18.48 10.18 1.56
C ASN A 55 18.30 10.40 0.04
N ILE A 56 17.32 9.76 -0.60
CA ILE A 56 17.09 9.86 -2.04
C ILE A 56 16.36 11.15 -2.39
N MET A 57 15.42 11.59 -1.53
CA MET A 57 14.66 12.82 -1.75
C MET A 57 15.52 14.09 -1.60
N ASN A 58 16.73 13.96 -1.06
CA ASN A 58 17.73 15.04 -1.02
C ASN A 58 18.67 15.06 -2.24
N LYS A 59 18.51 14.15 -3.21
CA LYS A 59 19.31 14.06 -4.46
C LYS A 59 18.54 14.63 -5.65
N ASP A 60 19.23 14.82 -6.78
CA ASP A 60 18.63 15.43 -7.98
C ASP A 60 17.59 14.56 -8.68
N ASN A 61 17.75 13.23 -8.66
CA ASN A 61 16.79 12.30 -9.28
C ASN A 61 15.85 11.70 -8.22
N LYS A 62 14.78 12.42 -7.91
CA LYS A 62 13.86 12.11 -6.84
C LYS A 62 12.74 11.16 -7.31
N PRO A 63 12.60 9.96 -6.72
CA PRO A 63 11.53 9.01 -7.08
C PRO A 63 10.19 9.39 -6.42
N TYR A 64 9.66 10.54 -6.79
CA TYR A 64 8.46 11.12 -6.18
C TYR A 64 7.28 10.16 -6.12
N TYR A 65 7.01 9.40 -7.19
CA TYR A 65 5.91 8.44 -7.20
C TYR A 65 6.09 7.33 -6.16
N ASN A 66 7.28 6.71 -6.11
CA ASN A 66 7.55 5.60 -5.19
C ASN A 66 7.48 6.06 -3.72
N ALA A 67 7.99 7.28 -3.44
CA ALA A 67 7.90 7.86 -2.11
C ALA A 67 6.45 8.15 -1.71
N ALA A 68 5.65 8.72 -2.62
CA ALA A 68 4.23 8.99 -2.39
C ALA A 68 3.43 7.70 -2.17
N SER A 69 3.68 6.65 -2.98
CA SER A 69 3.04 5.34 -2.84
C SER A 69 3.36 4.72 -1.49
N TYR A 70 4.63 4.71 -1.10
CA TYR A 70 5.04 4.17 0.20
C TYR A 70 4.31 4.87 1.37
N TYR A 71 4.22 6.21 1.33
CA TYR A 71 3.52 6.98 2.36
C TYR A 71 2.03 6.66 2.41
N TYR A 72 1.39 6.55 1.24
CA TYR A 72 -0.01 6.19 1.13
C TYR A 72 -0.30 4.78 1.66
N ASP A 73 0.50 3.78 1.25
CA ASP A 73 0.29 2.36 1.57
C ASP A 73 0.57 2.06 3.05
N ASN A 74 1.50 2.80 3.67
CA ASN A 74 1.91 2.59 5.05
C ASN A 74 1.30 3.61 6.04
N GLY A 75 0.25 4.35 5.62
CA GLY A 75 -0.48 5.26 6.49
C GLY A 75 0.37 6.41 7.06
N LYS A 76 1.37 6.86 6.30
CA LYS A 76 2.23 8.00 6.66
C LYS A 76 1.53 9.33 6.34
N ASP A 77 2.25 10.44 6.42
CA ASP A 77 1.71 11.78 6.14
C ASP A 77 1.18 11.88 4.70
N LEU A 78 -0.14 11.93 4.56
CA LEU A 78 -0.84 12.05 3.28
C LEU A 78 -0.64 13.41 2.61
N ASN A 79 -0.40 14.48 3.37
CA ASN A 79 -0.11 15.79 2.80
C ASN A 79 1.25 15.77 2.12
N GLN A 80 2.25 15.15 2.76
CA GLN A 80 3.55 14.95 2.13
C GLN A 80 3.48 14.04 0.91
N ALA A 81 2.69 12.96 0.97
CA ALA A 81 2.43 12.08 -0.17
C ALA A 81 1.79 12.86 -1.34
N LEU A 82 0.84 13.77 -1.03
CA LEU A 82 0.21 14.63 -2.03
C LEU A 82 1.21 15.57 -2.71
N VAL A 83 2.10 16.19 -1.95
CA VAL A 83 3.18 17.04 -2.52
C VAL A 83 4.01 16.24 -3.51
N TRP A 84 4.40 15.02 -3.17
CA TRP A 84 5.24 14.21 -4.04
C TRP A 84 4.49 13.64 -5.25
N VAL A 85 3.25 13.18 -5.09
CA VAL A 85 2.49 12.70 -6.25
C VAL A 85 2.16 13.82 -7.22
N ASN A 86 1.97 15.05 -6.76
CA ASN A 86 1.82 16.21 -7.63
C ASN A 86 3.07 16.43 -8.49
N LYS A 87 4.26 16.37 -7.88
CA LYS A 87 5.53 16.47 -8.64
C LYS A 87 5.72 15.29 -9.60
N ALA A 88 5.28 14.08 -9.21
CA ALA A 88 5.34 12.92 -10.08
C ALA A 88 4.49 13.10 -11.35
N VAL A 89 3.23 13.57 -11.23
CA VAL A 89 2.35 13.80 -12.37
C VAL A 89 2.76 15.01 -13.21
N GLU A 90 3.44 16.03 -12.64
CA GLU A 90 4.04 17.12 -13.37
C GLU A 90 5.17 16.63 -14.29
N ASN A 91 6.00 15.71 -13.79
CA ASN A 91 7.11 15.12 -14.53
C ASN A 91 6.64 14.13 -15.63
N ASN A 92 5.52 13.45 -15.40
CA ASN A 92 4.94 12.52 -16.37
C ASN A 92 3.41 12.65 -16.42
N LYS A 93 2.94 13.47 -17.36
CA LYS A 93 1.52 13.81 -17.50
C LYS A 93 0.68 12.70 -18.14
N GLU A 94 1.30 11.65 -18.68
CA GLU A 94 0.61 10.53 -19.32
C GLU A 94 0.52 9.29 -18.42
N ALA A 95 1.15 9.33 -17.25
CA ALA A 95 1.20 8.22 -16.30
C ALA A 95 -0.12 8.07 -15.51
N TYR A 96 -1.14 7.45 -16.09
CA TYR A 96 -2.47 7.27 -15.50
C TYR A 96 -2.42 6.63 -14.11
N TRP A 97 -1.47 5.73 -13.83
CA TRP A 97 -1.30 5.12 -12.51
C TRP A 97 -0.93 6.13 -11.41
N MET A 98 -0.20 7.19 -11.76
CA MET A 98 0.13 8.26 -10.82
C MET A 98 -1.10 9.11 -10.49
N PHE A 99 -1.98 9.34 -11.48
CA PHE A 99 -3.25 10.04 -11.27
C PHE A 99 -4.21 9.20 -10.41
N LEU A 100 -4.20 7.86 -10.53
CA LEU A 100 -4.98 7.00 -9.65
C LEU A 100 -4.51 7.11 -8.19
N LEU A 101 -3.19 7.09 -7.96
CA LEU A 101 -2.64 7.30 -6.63
C LEU A 101 -3.02 8.68 -6.06
N LYS A 102 -2.89 9.73 -6.88
CA LYS A 102 -3.32 11.10 -6.51
C LYS A 102 -4.79 11.14 -6.11
N ALA A 103 -5.66 10.49 -6.87
CA ALA A 103 -7.08 10.41 -6.57
C ALA A 103 -7.35 9.72 -5.23
N ARG A 104 -6.68 8.60 -4.97
CA ARG A 104 -6.79 7.85 -3.71
C ARG A 104 -6.29 8.66 -2.51
N ILE A 105 -5.21 9.43 -2.67
CA ILE A 105 -4.70 10.32 -1.61
C ILE A 105 -5.75 11.40 -1.29
N HIS A 106 -6.30 12.08 -2.31
CA HIS A 106 -7.37 13.06 -2.11
C HIS A 106 -8.61 12.46 -1.45
N GLN A 107 -9.01 11.23 -1.83
CA GLN A 107 -10.11 10.52 -1.18
C GLN A 107 -9.86 10.32 0.32
N LYS A 108 -8.66 9.84 0.70
CA LYS A 108 -8.30 9.67 2.13
C LYS A 108 -8.23 11.01 2.89
N LEU A 109 -7.88 12.10 2.22
CA LEU A 109 -7.89 13.46 2.78
C LEU A 109 -9.29 14.08 2.85
N GLY A 110 -10.32 13.43 2.30
CA GLY A 110 -11.69 13.91 2.28
C GLY A 110 -12.01 14.91 1.16
N ASP A 111 -11.07 15.21 0.28
CA ASP A 111 -11.26 16.10 -0.87
C ASP A 111 -11.87 15.31 -2.06
N LYS A 112 -13.18 15.12 -2.00
CA LYS A 112 -13.94 14.39 -3.02
C LYS A 112 -13.87 15.03 -4.40
N ALA A 113 -13.81 16.36 -4.48
CA ALA A 113 -13.77 17.07 -5.74
C ALA A 113 -12.45 16.84 -6.48
N ALA A 114 -11.32 17.02 -5.79
CA ALA A 114 -10.00 16.77 -6.36
C ALA A 114 -9.76 15.27 -6.63
N SER A 115 -10.29 14.38 -5.77
CA SER A 115 -10.25 12.94 -6.01
C SER A 115 -10.95 12.57 -7.32
N ARG A 116 -12.18 13.06 -7.52
CA ARG A 116 -12.96 12.84 -8.76
C ARG A 116 -12.23 13.36 -9.99
N ALA A 117 -11.67 14.57 -9.93
CA ALA A 117 -10.92 15.16 -11.03
C ALA A 117 -9.70 14.31 -11.43
N ALA A 118 -8.91 13.88 -10.43
CA ALA A 118 -7.73 13.05 -10.67
C ALA A 118 -8.11 11.65 -11.20
N ALA A 119 -9.18 11.04 -10.67
CA ALA A 119 -9.67 9.75 -11.16
C ALA A 119 -10.20 9.84 -12.61
N THR A 120 -10.87 10.93 -12.97
CA THR A 120 -11.30 11.18 -14.36
C THR A 120 -10.10 11.28 -15.29
N THR A 121 -9.06 12.03 -14.90
CA THR A 121 -7.80 12.12 -15.68
C THR A 121 -7.15 10.73 -15.84
N CYS A 122 -7.10 9.93 -14.77
CA CYS A 122 -6.60 8.56 -14.84
C CYS A 122 -7.39 7.74 -15.88
N LYS A 123 -8.73 7.77 -15.83
CA LYS A 123 -9.60 7.06 -16.75
C LYS A 123 -9.35 7.46 -18.20
N ASP A 124 -9.27 8.78 -18.48
CA ASP A 124 -9.12 9.29 -19.83
C ASP A 124 -7.74 8.92 -20.43
N LEU A 125 -6.68 8.96 -19.63
CA LEU A 125 -5.35 8.52 -20.04
C LEU A 125 -5.27 7.01 -20.22
N ALA A 126 -5.86 6.22 -19.30
CA ALA A 126 -5.90 4.77 -19.41
C ALA A 126 -6.71 4.31 -20.63
N ALA A 127 -7.75 5.05 -21.01
CA ALA A 127 -8.54 4.77 -22.22
C ALA A 127 -7.71 4.97 -23.50
N LYS A 128 -6.84 5.96 -23.56
CA LYS A 128 -5.91 6.15 -24.68
C LYS A 128 -4.95 4.98 -24.85
N ASP A 129 -4.50 4.44 -23.72
CA ASP A 129 -3.60 3.28 -23.65
C ASP A 129 -4.33 1.93 -23.71
N LYS A 130 -5.67 1.94 -23.80
CA LYS A 130 -6.55 0.74 -23.79
C LYS A 130 -6.35 -0.14 -22.55
N ASN A 131 -6.06 0.47 -21.41
CA ASN A 131 -5.87 -0.23 -20.15
C ASN A 131 -7.19 -0.31 -19.37
N GLU A 132 -7.94 -1.38 -19.60
CA GLU A 132 -9.27 -1.61 -19.01
C GLU A 132 -9.25 -1.72 -17.48
N ASP A 133 -8.16 -2.24 -16.89
CA ASP A 133 -8.04 -2.40 -15.44
C ASP A 133 -8.02 -1.03 -14.74
N TYR A 134 -7.26 -0.08 -15.28
CA TYR A 134 -7.21 1.27 -14.70
C TYR A 134 -8.49 2.07 -14.97
N ILE A 135 -9.16 1.85 -16.11
CA ILE A 135 -10.49 2.43 -16.37
C ILE A 135 -11.47 1.94 -15.30
N LYS A 136 -11.50 0.64 -15.03
CA LYS A 136 -12.36 0.03 -14.01
C LYS A 136 -12.05 0.61 -12.62
N MET A 137 -10.78 0.61 -12.20
CA MET A 137 -10.36 1.15 -10.89
C MET A 137 -10.74 2.63 -10.73
N ALA A 138 -10.59 3.44 -11.77
CA ALA A 138 -10.97 4.85 -11.74
C ALA A 138 -12.49 5.03 -11.60
N ASN A 139 -13.29 4.24 -12.34
CA ASN A 139 -14.75 4.28 -12.23
C ASN A 139 -15.24 3.83 -10.85
N GLU A 140 -14.66 2.79 -10.27
CA GLU A 140 -14.98 2.31 -8.92
C GLU A 140 -14.68 3.40 -7.87
N LEU A 141 -13.53 4.06 -8.01
CA LEU A 141 -13.16 5.16 -7.12
C LEU A 141 -14.16 6.33 -7.24
N ILE A 142 -14.51 6.74 -8.47
CA ILE A 142 -15.48 7.82 -8.72
C ILE A 142 -16.86 7.48 -8.12
N ALA A 143 -17.30 6.23 -8.23
CA ALA A 143 -18.57 5.77 -7.69
C ALA A 143 -18.58 5.73 -6.14
N SER A 144 -17.43 5.60 -5.50
CA SER A 144 -17.29 5.55 -4.04
C SER A 144 -17.21 6.94 -3.36
N LEU A 145 -17.18 8.04 -4.12
CA LEU A 145 -17.08 9.42 -3.62
C LEU A 145 -18.44 10.05 -3.31
#